data_af116992aed3d3a4fb3a77bf9d30244f
#
_entry.id   af116992aed3d3a4fb3a77bf9d30244f
#
_cell.length_a   1.000
_cell.length_b   1.000
_cell.length_c   1.000
_cell.angle_alpha   90.00
_cell.angle_beta   90.00
_cell.angle_gamma   90.00
#
_symmetry.space_group_name_H-M   'P 1'
#
loop_
_entity.id
_entity.type
_entity.pdbx_description
1 polymer ?
#
loop_
_entity_poly.entity_id
_entity_poly.type
_entity_poly.pdbx_seq_one_letter_code
_entity_poly.pdbx_strand_id
1 'polypeptide(L)'
;MRDRGQWRSGVQYYHDKASNAIKGQDVSSVTNYYLYSTDQSVSYDTTNWSTNVPTNTYAQGKLHSYSKITYSDGTITKTIPEVLLIYSNSRVTSVTQYFANSTNTSVPSEGWSTNKPALNKDKPYLFRYFTVNYVNSDSQSTSTNSTKKAIAKY
;
A
#
# COMPACT_ATOMS: atom_id res chain seq x y z
N MET A 1 -20.53 -21.49 -2.04
CA MET A 1 -20.20 -21.01 -2.29
C MET A 1 -19.37 -20.75 -2.53
N ARG A 2 -18.65 -20.38 -2.70
CA ARG A 2 -17.91 -20.04 -3.05
C ARG A 2 -17.08 -19.45 -3.05
N ASP A 3 -16.11 -19.35 -3.14
CA ASP A 3 -15.19 -18.94 -3.24
C ASP A 3 -14.71 -18.58 -3.47
N ARG A 4 -14.35 -18.45 -3.53
CA ARG A 4 -13.85 -17.93 -3.88
C ARG A 4 -12.71 -17.56 -3.51
N GLY A 5 -12.27 -17.34 -3.00
CA GLY A 5 -11.10 -16.89 -2.52
C GLY A 5 -9.92 -17.12 -3.26
N GLN A 6 -9.96 -17.43 -4.33
CA GLN A 6 -8.80 -17.62 -5.00
C GLN A 6 -8.26 -16.38 -5.48
N TRP A 7 -7.63 -15.67 -4.71
CA TRP A 7 -7.10 -14.51 -5.01
C TRP A 7 -5.73 -14.56 -5.19
N ARG A 8 -5.23 -13.76 -5.93
CA ARG A 8 -4.03 -13.88 -6.54
C ARG A 8 -3.24 -12.66 -6.36
N SER A 9 -3.63 -11.56 -6.87
CA SER A 9 -3.09 -10.27 -6.53
C SER A 9 -3.92 -9.74 -5.40
N GLY A 10 -3.47 -8.69 -4.73
CA GLY A 10 -4.24 -8.07 -3.67
C GLY A 10 -5.61 -7.65 -4.14
N VAL A 11 -5.69 -7.02 -5.32
CA VAL A 11 -6.96 -6.57 -5.86
C VAL A 11 -7.89 -7.75 -6.12
N GLN A 12 -7.35 -8.81 -6.69
CA GLN A 12 -8.16 -9.93 -7.02
C GLN A 12 -8.65 -10.68 -5.82
N TYR A 13 -7.82 -10.78 -4.79
CA TYR A 13 -8.22 -11.33 -3.53
C TYR A 13 -9.38 -10.56 -2.94
N TYR A 14 -9.29 -9.22 -2.91
CA TYR A 14 -10.37 -8.41 -2.37
C TYR A 14 -11.61 -8.50 -3.22
N HIS A 15 -11.46 -8.61 -4.52
CA HIS A 15 -12.59 -8.77 -5.41
C HIS A 15 -13.35 -10.07 -5.11
N ASP A 16 -12.65 -11.19 -4.92
CA ASP A 16 -13.32 -12.44 -4.61
C ASP A 16 -13.95 -12.42 -3.24
N LYS A 17 -13.28 -11.84 -2.27
CA LYS A 17 -13.92 -11.68 -0.97
C LYS A 17 -15.17 -10.86 -1.11
N ALA A 18 -15.11 -9.80 -1.88
CA ALA A 18 -16.26 -8.95 -2.08
C ALA A 18 -17.39 -9.67 -2.81
N SER A 19 -17.06 -10.58 -3.72
CA SER A 19 -18.11 -11.31 -4.41
C SER A 19 -18.80 -12.34 -3.54
N ASN A 20 -18.14 -12.81 -2.49
CA ASN A 20 -18.70 -13.78 -1.56
C ASN A 20 -19.20 -13.15 -0.29
N ALA A 21 -18.71 -11.98 0.03
CA ALA A 21 -19.04 -11.29 1.25
C ALA A 21 -20.19 -10.32 1.00
N ILE A 22 -20.59 -9.65 2.06
CA ILE A 22 -21.53 -8.56 1.96
C ILE A 22 -20.89 -7.46 1.12
N LYS A 23 -21.59 -7.00 0.11
CA LYS A 23 -21.11 -5.92 -0.72
C LYS A 23 -21.31 -4.59 -0.05
N GLY A 24 -20.69 -3.58 -0.60
CA GLY A 24 -20.97 -2.25 -0.18
C GLY A 24 -20.28 -1.82 1.10
N GLN A 25 -19.10 -2.37 1.39
CA GLN A 25 -18.35 -1.97 2.56
C GLN A 25 -17.26 -0.98 2.15
N ASP A 26 -17.36 0.24 2.67
CA ASP A 26 -16.30 1.22 2.50
C ASP A 26 -15.10 0.83 3.35
N VAL A 27 -13.97 1.43 3.06
CA VAL A 27 -12.75 1.26 3.85
C VAL A 27 -12.78 2.28 4.98
N SER A 28 -12.72 1.81 6.21
CA SER A 28 -12.69 2.71 7.36
C SER A 28 -11.28 3.20 7.67
N SER A 29 -10.26 2.37 7.41
CA SER A 29 -8.88 2.82 7.65
C SER A 29 -7.89 2.00 6.84
N VAL A 30 -6.76 2.63 6.56
CA VAL A 30 -5.59 2.00 5.93
C VAL A 30 -4.42 2.25 6.87
N THR A 31 -3.83 1.17 7.39
CA THR A 31 -2.68 1.26 8.26
C THR A 31 -1.47 0.72 7.53
N ASN A 32 -0.45 1.55 7.38
CA ASN A 32 0.76 1.16 6.66
C ASN A 32 1.82 0.69 7.65
N TYR A 33 2.51 -0.39 7.28
CA TYR A 33 3.63 -0.93 8.03
C TYR A 33 4.87 -0.86 7.17
N TYR A 34 6.00 -0.57 7.80
CA TYR A 34 7.28 -0.39 7.12
C TYR A 34 8.34 -1.24 7.76
N LEU A 35 9.28 -1.69 6.96
CA LEU A 35 10.41 -2.48 7.43
C LEU A 35 11.63 -2.20 6.55
N TYR A 36 12.71 -1.78 7.18
CA TYR A 36 14.00 -1.71 6.51
C TYR A 36 14.70 -3.06 6.69
N SER A 37 15.21 -3.62 5.60
CA SER A 37 15.88 -4.91 5.66
C SER A 37 16.92 -5.04 4.56
N THR A 38 17.98 -5.77 4.88
CA THR A 38 18.97 -6.20 3.88
C THR A 38 18.64 -7.59 3.34
N ASP A 39 17.61 -8.24 3.90
CA ASP A 39 17.24 -9.59 3.48
C ASP A 39 16.55 -9.57 2.12
N GLN A 40 16.72 -10.66 1.38
CA GLN A 40 16.10 -10.80 0.07
C GLN A 40 14.59 -11.04 0.17
N SER A 41 14.16 -11.74 1.21
CA SER A 41 12.81 -12.19 1.35
C SER A 41 12.20 -11.66 2.63
N VAL A 42 11.04 -11.02 2.51
CA VAL A 42 10.32 -10.43 3.62
C VAL A 42 8.86 -10.88 3.53
N SER A 43 8.28 -11.26 4.65
CA SER A 43 6.87 -11.66 4.72
C SER A 43 6.21 -10.98 5.90
N TYR A 44 4.91 -11.18 6.06
CA TYR A 44 4.17 -10.65 7.22
C TYR A 44 4.74 -11.15 8.53
N ASP A 45 5.38 -12.34 8.53
CA ASP A 45 5.92 -12.95 9.76
C ASP A 45 7.31 -12.42 10.10
N THR A 46 7.93 -11.66 9.22
CA THR A 46 9.20 -11.04 9.51
C THR A 46 9.00 -10.08 10.70
N THR A 47 9.95 -10.07 11.61
CA THR A 47 9.85 -9.21 12.79
C THR A 47 10.16 -7.76 12.44
N ASN A 48 9.78 -6.87 13.36
CA ASN A 48 10.13 -5.43 13.33
C ASN A 48 9.35 -4.57 12.34
N TRP A 49 8.21 -5.06 11.82
CA TRP A 49 7.30 -4.17 11.11
C TRP A 49 6.84 -3.06 12.05
N SER A 50 6.80 -1.83 11.56
CA SER A 50 6.42 -0.66 12.34
C SER A 50 5.54 0.27 11.52
N THR A 51 4.64 0.95 12.20
CA THR A 51 3.84 2.01 11.56
C THR A 51 4.66 3.28 11.34
N ASN A 52 5.83 3.38 11.94
CA ASN A 52 6.74 4.50 11.74
C ASN A 52 7.71 4.16 10.62
N VAL A 53 7.99 5.13 9.77
CA VAL A 53 8.98 4.95 8.71
C VAL A 53 10.36 4.86 9.36
N PRO A 54 11.15 3.81 9.07
CA PRO A 54 12.49 3.70 9.64
C PRO A 54 13.35 4.87 9.20
N THR A 55 14.09 5.44 10.14
CA THR A 55 15.00 6.54 9.87
C THR A 55 16.42 6.00 10.09
N ASN A 56 17.08 5.71 8.99
CA ASN A 56 18.45 5.20 9.03
C ASN A 56 19.40 6.31 8.63
N THR A 57 20.64 6.25 9.13
CA THR A 57 21.71 6.99 8.45
C THR A 57 21.94 6.27 7.12
N TYR A 58 22.66 6.89 6.23
CA TYR A 58 22.85 6.33 4.88
C TYR A 58 23.05 4.83 4.91
N ALA A 59 22.21 4.12 4.15
CA ALA A 59 22.10 2.67 4.24
C ALA A 59 22.06 2.01 2.87
N GLN A 60 22.27 0.71 2.88
CA GLN A 60 22.01 -0.20 1.77
C GLN A 60 20.85 -1.08 2.18
N GLY A 61 20.22 -1.74 1.22
CA GLY A 61 19.09 -2.62 1.51
C GLY A 61 17.82 -2.10 0.90
N LYS A 62 16.68 -2.43 1.51
CA LYS A 62 15.38 -2.12 0.95
C LYS A 62 14.41 -1.64 2.02
N LEU A 63 13.53 -0.74 1.63
CA LEU A 63 12.39 -0.34 2.46
C LEU A 63 11.17 -1.11 1.94
N HIS A 64 10.62 -1.96 2.79
CA HIS A 64 9.43 -2.74 2.49
C HIS A 64 8.21 -2.11 3.16
N SER A 65 7.05 -2.33 2.57
CA SER A 65 5.79 -1.88 3.14
C SER A 65 4.66 -2.82 2.78
N TYR A 66 3.72 -2.98 3.70
CA TYR A 66 2.41 -3.53 3.40
C TYR A 66 1.37 -2.74 4.18
N SER A 67 0.11 -2.89 3.78
CA SER A 67 -0.97 -2.16 4.43
C SER A 67 -2.03 -3.11 4.93
N LYS A 68 -2.58 -2.77 6.09
CA LYS A 68 -3.75 -3.42 6.65
C LYS A 68 -4.95 -2.56 6.30
N ILE A 69 -5.93 -3.16 5.62
CA ILE A 69 -7.14 -2.48 5.17
C ILE A 69 -8.26 -2.94 6.09
N THR A 70 -8.89 -2.01 6.79
CA THR A 70 -10.04 -2.30 7.65
C THR A 70 -11.28 -1.73 6.99
N TYR A 71 -12.27 -2.60 6.77
CA TYR A 71 -13.54 -2.20 6.17
C TYR A 71 -14.53 -1.80 7.25
N SER A 72 -15.60 -1.13 6.84
CA SER A 72 -16.57 -0.59 7.80
C SER A 72 -17.30 -1.67 8.61
N ASP A 73 -17.35 -2.90 8.12
CA ASP A 73 -17.91 -4.02 8.87
C ASP A 73 -16.89 -4.70 9.79
N GLY A 74 -15.67 -4.18 9.87
CA GLY A 74 -14.61 -4.75 10.69
C GLY A 74 -13.75 -5.79 9.98
N THR A 75 -14.09 -6.16 8.76
CA THR A 75 -13.28 -7.10 7.98
C THR A 75 -11.92 -6.49 7.70
N ILE A 76 -10.88 -7.30 7.79
CA ILE A 76 -9.50 -6.86 7.59
C ILE A 76 -8.86 -7.66 6.47
N THR A 77 -8.15 -6.97 5.58
CA THR A 77 -7.31 -7.59 4.57
C THR A 77 -5.95 -6.92 4.60
N LYS A 78 -4.95 -7.56 3.98
CA LYS A 78 -3.59 -7.04 3.92
C LYS A 78 -3.13 -7.02 2.48
N THR A 79 -2.40 -5.98 2.11
CA THR A 79 -1.74 -5.95 0.80
C THR A 79 -0.49 -6.83 0.85
N ILE A 80 -0.04 -7.25 -0.33
CA ILE A 80 1.22 -8.00 -0.43
C ILE A 80 2.38 -7.04 -0.16
N PRO A 81 3.36 -7.44 0.67
CA PRO A 81 4.52 -6.59 0.90
C PRO A 81 5.21 -6.20 -0.41
N GLU A 82 5.57 -4.93 -0.50
CA GLU A 82 6.26 -4.39 -1.68
C GLU A 82 7.49 -3.61 -1.25
N VAL A 83 8.40 -3.42 -2.20
CA VAL A 83 9.60 -2.61 -1.96
C VAL A 83 9.30 -1.17 -2.40
N LEU A 84 9.43 -0.22 -1.48
CA LEU A 84 9.22 1.19 -1.77
C LEU A 84 10.51 1.87 -2.23
N LEU A 85 11.65 1.42 -1.74
CA LEU A 85 12.94 2.01 -2.07
C LEU A 85 14.03 0.95 -1.98
N ILE A 86 14.89 0.93 -2.99
CA ILE A 86 16.16 0.20 -2.93
C ILE A 86 17.21 1.25 -2.59
N TYR A 87 17.79 1.10 -1.39
CA TYR A 87 18.77 2.05 -0.91
C TYR A 87 20.08 1.90 -1.68
N SER A 88 20.70 3.02 -1.99
CA SER A 88 22.04 3.07 -2.55
C SER A 88 22.80 4.11 -1.76
N ASN A 89 23.18 3.74 -0.55
CA ASN A 89 23.79 4.65 0.41
C ASN A 89 22.88 5.86 0.64
N SER A 90 21.62 5.55 0.93
CA SER A 90 20.52 6.53 0.98
C SER A 90 19.91 6.59 2.37
N ARG A 91 19.22 7.71 2.63
CA ARG A 91 18.49 7.92 3.87
C ARG A 91 17.11 8.46 3.53
N VAL A 92 16.08 7.76 3.95
CA VAL A 92 14.69 8.21 3.72
C VAL A 92 14.40 9.41 4.63
N THR A 93 13.80 10.44 4.05
CA THR A 93 13.40 11.63 4.80
C THR A 93 11.90 11.67 5.05
N SER A 94 11.09 11.15 4.11
CA SER A 94 9.64 11.08 4.30
C SER A 94 9.02 10.11 3.33
N VAL A 95 7.83 9.61 3.70
CA VAL A 95 6.98 8.80 2.83
C VAL A 95 5.61 9.43 2.87
N THR A 96 5.06 9.72 1.70
CA THR A 96 3.73 10.31 1.57
C THR A 96 2.84 9.35 0.79
N GLN A 97 1.63 9.12 1.31
CA GLN A 97 0.67 8.23 0.67
C GLN A 97 -0.38 9.05 -0.07
N TYR A 98 -0.69 8.63 -1.29
CA TYR A 98 -1.74 9.25 -2.10
C TYR A 98 -2.80 8.23 -2.47
N PHE A 99 -4.04 8.66 -2.44
CA PHE A 99 -5.20 7.85 -2.77
C PHE A 99 -6.00 8.46 -3.91
N ALA A 100 -6.70 7.60 -4.64
CA ALA A 100 -7.76 7.99 -5.56
C ALA A 100 -8.78 6.87 -5.63
N ASN A 101 -10.06 7.21 -5.81
CA ASN A 101 -11.07 6.19 -6.09
C ASN A 101 -11.34 6.14 -7.59
N SER A 102 -11.90 5.03 -8.05
CA SER A 102 -12.11 4.84 -9.49
C SER A 102 -13.32 3.98 -9.76
N THR A 103 -13.88 4.20 -10.94
CA THR A 103 -15.03 3.42 -11.44
C THR A 103 -14.62 2.03 -11.90
N ASN A 104 -13.35 1.81 -12.23
CA ASN A 104 -12.88 0.54 -12.77
C ASN A 104 -11.46 0.25 -12.29
N THR A 105 -10.86 -0.81 -12.81
CA THR A 105 -9.53 -1.26 -12.40
C THR A 105 -8.38 -0.57 -13.10
N SER A 106 -8.67 0.39 -13.98
CA SER A 106 -7.61 1.17 -14.62
C SER A 106 -7.09 2.24 -13.68
N VAL A 107 -5.79 2.48 -13.70
CA VAL A 107 -5.17 3.48 -12.83
C VAL A 107 -5.71 4.86 -13.16
N PRO A 108 -6.26 5.59 -12.17
CA PRO A 108 -6.74 6.95 -12.41
C PRO A 108 -5.60 7.87 -12.86
N SER A 109 -5.92 8.75 -13.81
CA SER A 109 -4.95 9.75 -14.27
C SER A 109 -5.01 11.03 -13.44
N GLU A 110 -6.03 11.20 -12.60
CA GLU A 110 -6.23 12.41 -11.80
C GLU A 110 -7.00 12.06 -10.53
N GLY A 111 -7.20 13.05 -9.68
CA GLY A 111 -7.96 12.88 -8.44
C GLY A 111 -7.14 12.34 -7.29
N TRP A 112 -5.83 12.35 -7.39
CA TRP A 112 -4.96 11.87 -6.31
C TRP A 112 -4.88 12.89 -5.18
N SER A 113 -4.97 12.39 -3.94
CA SER A 113 -4.95 13.21 -2.73
C SER A 113 -4.39 12.40 -1.57
N THR A 114 -3.86 13.10 -0.58
CA THR A 114 -3.41 12.44 0.66
C THR A 114 -4.58 12.00 1.52
N ASN A 115 -5.79 12.52 1.26
CA ASN A 115 -6.99 12.12 1.99
C ASN A 115 -7.61 10.91 1.33
N LYS A 116 -7.99 9.93 2.16
CA LYS A 116 -8.63 8.72 1.66
C LYS A 116 -10.07 9.05 1.25
N PRO A 117 -10.43 8.84 -0.03
CA PRO A 117 -11.80 9.08 -0.46
C PRO A 117 -12.72 7.94 -0.01
N ALA A 118 -14.00 8.21 0.05
CA ALA A 118 -15.01 7.19 0.29
C ALA A 118 -15.14 6.32 -0.96
N LEU A 119 -15.44 5.05 -0.74
CA LEU A 119 -15.82 4.13 -1.81
C LEU A 119 -17.34 4.01 -1.83
N ASN A 120 -17.88 3.79 -3.01
CA ASN A 120 -19.30 3.55 -3.21
C ASN A 120 -19.50 2.74 -4.48
N LYS A 121 -20.74 2.42 -4.83
CA LYS A 121 -20.99 1.55 -5.98
C LYS A 121 -20.57 2.21 -7.30
N ASP A 122 -20.48 3.53 -7.36
CA ASP A 122 -20.09 4.23 -8.58
C ASP A 122 -18.58 4.36 -8.70
N LYS A 123 -17.88 4.40 -7.57
CA LYS A 123 -16.43 4.44 -7.51
C LYS A 123 -15.96 3.41 -6.50
N PRO A 124 -15.99 2.14 -6.89
CA PRO A 124 -15.77 1.05 -5.93
C PRO A 124 -14.30 0.72 -5.66
N TYR A 125 -13.37 1.22 -6.43
CA TYR A 125 -11.96 0.84 -6.29
C TYR A 125 -11.18 1.92 -5.59
N LEU A 126 -10.35 1.54 -4.61
CA LEU A 126 -9.43 2.44 -3.93
C LEU A 126 -8.03 2.16 -4.45
N PHE A 127 -7.45 3.17 -5.10
CA PHE A 127 -6.08 3.11 -5.59
C PHE A 127 -5.17 3.86 -4.63
N ARG A 128 -3.91 3.45 -4.56
CA ARG A 128 -2.92 4.05 -3.70
C ARG A 128 -1.54 3.97 -4.32
N TYR A 129 -0.69 4.97 -4.06
CA TYR A 129 0.74 4.86 -4.24
C TYR A 129 1.45 5.69 -3.16
N PHE A 130 2.75 5.45 -3.03
CA PHE A 130 3.59 6.21 -2.12
C PHE A 130 4.61 7.02 -2.91
N THR A 131 4.94 8.21 -2.41
CA THR A 131 6.13 8.94 -2.82
C THR A 131 7.13 8.85 -1.68
N VAL A 132 8.32 8.34 -1.97
CA VAL A 132 9.40 8.25 -0.98
C VAL A 132 10.40 9.33 -1.30
N ASN A 133 10.64 10.22 -0.33
CA ASN A 133 11.67 11.25 -0.44
C ASN A 133 12.90 10.76 0.31
N TYR A 134 14.05 10.89 -0.32
CA TYR A 134 15.29 10.39 0.27
C TYR A 134 16.48 11.23 -0.17
N VAL A 135 17.59 11.07 0.54
CA VAL A 135 18.81 11.81 0.30
C VAL A 135 19.91 10.77 0.11
N ASN A 136 20.73 10.96 -0.93
CA ASN A 136 21.91 10.13 -1.13
C ASN A 136 23.08 10.70 -0.34
N SER A 137 24.17 9.92 -0.25
CA SER A 137 25.32 10.33 0.54
C SER A 137 25.99 11.61 0.04
N ASP A 138 25.71 12.01 -1.19
CA ASP A 138 26.18 13.29 -1.75
C ASP A 138 25.25 14.45 -1.38
N SER A 139 24.27 14.20 -0.50
CA SER A 139 23.31 15.19 0.00
C SER A 139 22.30 15.69 -1.04
N GLN A 140 22.12 14.95 -2.12
CA GLN A 140 21.12 15.30 -3.10
C GLN A 140 19.75 14.75 -2.71
N SER A 141 18.76 15.62 -2.63
CA SER A 141 17.37 15.23 -2.38
C SER A 141 16.77 14.70 -3.66
N THR A 142 16.05 13.60 -3.54
CA THR A 142 15.35 13.00 -4.68
C THR A 142 14.12 12.26 -4.18
N SER A 143 13.26 11.83 -5.10
CA SER A 143 12.06 11.09 -4.76
C SER A 143 11.79 10.00 -5.77
N THR A 144 11.04 9.00 -5.32
CA THR A 144 10.56 7.94 -6.20
C THR A 144 9.13 7.59 -5.81
N ASN A 145 8.36 7.15 -6.79
CA ASN A 145 6.97 6.75 -6.58
C ASN A 145 6.85 5.24 -6.65
N SER A 146 6.07 4.67 -5.75
CA SER A 146 5.71 3.26 -5.86
C SER A 146 4.68 3.07 -6.98
N THR A 147 4.40 1.82 -7.31
CA THR A 147 3.40 1.50 -8.32
C THR A 147 2.02 1.93 -7.84
N LYS A 148 1.27 2.60 -8.70
CA LYS A 148 -0.13 2.93 -8.46
C LYS A 148 -0.95 1.68 -8.64
N LYS A 149 -1.69 1.27 -7.61
CA LYS A 149 -2.46 0.03 -7.69
C LYS A 149 -3.69 0.10 -6.79
N ALA A 150 -4.70 -0.68 -7.15
CA ALA A 150 -5.88 -0.82 -6.33
C ALA A 150 -5.56 -1.69 -5.12
N ILE A 151 -5.98 -1.23 -3.95
CA ILE A 151 -5.73 -1.95 -2.69
C ILE A 151 -7.02 -2.39 -2.01
N ALA A 152 -8.18 -1.93 -2.49
CA ALA A 152 -9.46 -2.27 -1.89
C ALA A 152 -10.59 -2.10 -2.90
N LYS A 153 -11.71 -2.72 -2.60
CA LYS A 153 -12.92 -2.63 -3.40
C LYS A 153 -14.15 -2.56 -2.51
N TYR A 154 -15.05 -1.64 -2.88
CA TYR A 154 -16.37 -1.50 -2.25
C TYR A 154 -17.21 -2.75 -2.44
#